data_4b03895711147f339ffc9eea3ef934f0
#
_entry.id   4b03895711147f339ffc9eea3ef934f0
#
_cell.length_a   1.000
_cell.length_b   1.000
_cell.length_c   1.000
_cell.angle_alpha   90.00
_cell.angle_beta   90.00
_cell.angle_gamma   90.00
#
_symmetry.space_group_name_H-M   'P 1'
#
loop_
_entity.id
_entity.type
_entity.pdbx_description
1 polymer ?
#
loop_
_entity_poly.entity_id
_entity_poly.type
_entity_poly.pdbx_seq_one_letter_code
_entity_poly.pdbx_strand_id
1 'polypeptide(L)'
;MCIRDSGYTALERGMNKLRLNEEAIAADLDQSWEVLAEAIQTVMRRYGVPHPYEQLKALTRGKGISPETIHEFVATLDIPEDAKASLQKLTPATYIGLAETLAKEI
;
A
#
# COMPACT_ATOMS: atom_id res chain seq x y z
N MET A 1 -30.87 32.86 4.42
CA MET A 1 -30.27 31.58 3.94
C MET A 1 -28.81 31.83 3.62
N CYS A 2 -27.91 31.13 4.29
CA CYS A 2 -26.46 31.33 4.08
C CYS A 2 -26.03 30.49 2.87
N ILE A 3 -25.35 31.10 1.90
CA ILE A 3 -24.85 30.46 0.67
C ILE A 3 -23.91 29.27 1.05
N ARG A 4 -23.10 29.46 2.10
CA ARG A 4 -22.21 28.44 2.62
C ARG A 4 -22.97 27.19 3.10
N ASP A 5 -24.02 27.37 3.87
CA ASP A 5 -24.79 26.27 4.45
C ASP A 5 -25.54 25.49 3.37
N SER A 6 -26.05 26.21 2.36
CA SER A 6 -26.64 25.59 1.16
C SER A 6 -25.60 24.79 0.37
N GLY A 7 -24.36 25.27 0.28
CA GLY A 7 -23.25 24.57 -0.37
C GLY A 7 -22.91 23.27 0.37
N TYR A 8 -22.77 23.31 1.69
CA TYR A 8 -22.48 22.11 2.51
C TYR A 8 -23.60 21.07 2.44
N THR A 9 -24.86 21.52 2.49
CA THR A 9 -26.02 20.62 2.34
C THR A 9 -26.03 19.95 0.95
N ALA A 10 -25.69 20.68 -0.08
CA ALA A 10 -25.61 20.12 -1.44
C ALA A 10 -24.47 19.11 -1.56
N LEU A 11 -23.30 19.38 -0.96
CA LEU A 11 -22.17 18.46 -0.91
C LEU A 11 -22.54 17.17 -0.18
N GLU A 12 -23.11 17.27 1.01
CA GLU A 12 -23.58 16.13 1.80
C GLU A 12 -24.55 15.24 1.00
N ARG A 13 -25.54 15.86 0.36
CA ARG A 13 -26.47 15.14 -0.53
C ARG A 13 -25.77 14.45 -1.70
N GLY A 14 -24.73 15.07 -2.24
CA GLY A 14 -23.90 14.50 -3.30
C GLY A 14 -23.13 13.26 -2.79
N MET A 15 -22.47 13.39 -1.66
CA MET A 15 -21.70 12.31 -1.03
C MET A 15 -22.58 11.10 -0.69
N ASN A 16 -23.79 11.32 -0.19
CA ASN A 16 -24.74 10.25 0.14
C ASN A 16 -25.27 9.48 -1.10
N LYS A 17 -25.01 9.95 -2.30
CA LYS A 17 -25.34 9.25 -3.56
C LYS A 17 -24.18 8.39 -4.08
N LEU A 18 -22.98 8.56 -3.54
CA LEU A 18 -21.81 7.78 -3.96
C LEU A 18 -21.96 6.34 -3.45
N ARG A 19 -21.59 5.40 -4.30
CA ARG A 19 -21.48 3.99 -3.94
C ARG A 19 -20.08 3.54 -4.32
N LEU A 20 -19.41 2.85 -3.39
CA LEU A 20 -18.14 2.22 -3.67
C LEU A 20 -18.34 1.00 -4.57
N ASN A 21 -17.51 0.89 -5.58
CA ASN A 21 -17.38 -0.35 -6.34
C ASN A 21 -16.21 -1.15 -5.74
N GLU A 22 -16.52 -1.94 -4.71
CA GLU A 22 -15.52 -2.70 -3.95
C GLU A 22 -14.77 -3.69 -4.82
N GLU A 23 -15.44 -4.31 -5.78
CA GLU A 23 -14.82 -5.27 -6.71
C GLU A 23 -13.77 -4.59 -7.61
N ALA A 24 -14.07 -3.40 -8.14
CA ALA A 24 -13.15 -2.67 -8.98
C ALA A 24 -11.92 -2.19 -8.17
N ILE A 25 -12.14 -1.72 -6.94
CA ILE A 25 -11.05 -1.28 -6.05
C ILE A 25 -10.16 -2.46 -5.67
N ALA A 26 -10.75 -3.61 -5.33
CA ALA A 26 -10.00 -4.81 -4.99
C ALA A 26 -9.17 -5.31 -6.19
N ALA A 27 -9.74 -5.31 -7.39
CA ALA A 27 -9.03 -5.71 -8.60
C ALA A 27 -7.87 -4.78 -8.96
N ASP A 28 -8.03 -3.47 -8.76
CA ASP A 28 -6.99 -2.47 -8.99
C ASP A 28 -5.84 -2.63 -7.97
N LEU A 29 -6.18 -2.81 -6.70
CA LEU A 29 -5.21 -3.07 -5.64
C LEU A 29 -4.42 -4.36 -5.88
N ASP A 30 -5.07 -5.43 -6.30
CA ASP A 30 -4.43 -6.73 -6.54
C ASP A 30 -3.39 -6.70 -7.66
N GLN A 31 -3.48 -5.71 -8.54
CA GLN A 31 -2.49 -5.46 -9.60
C GLN A 31 -1.38 -4.48 -9.19
N SER A 32 -1.53 -3.79 -8.07
CA SER A 32 -0.66 -2.67 -7.66
C SER A 32 0.42 -3.10 -6.65
N TRP A 33 1.17 -4.16 -6.96
CA TRP A 33 2.23 -4.70 -6.08
C TRP A 33 3.38 -3.74 -5.83
N GLU A 34 3.57 -2.73 -6.68
CA GLU A 34 4.58 -1.68 -6.51
C GLU A 34 4.39 -0.87 -5.21
N VAL A 35 3.19 -0.81 -4.64
CA VAL A 35 2.94 -0.09 -3.38
C VAL A 35 3.72 -0.71 -2.21
N LEU A 36 4.09 -2.00 -2.30
CA LEU A 36 4.86 -2.68 -1.28
C LEU A 36 6.35 -2.31 -1.29
N ALA A 37 6.83 -1.66 -2.34
CA ALA A 37 8.23 -1.23 -2.43
C ALA A 37 8.64 -0.32 -1.27
N GLU A 38 7.74 0.54 -0.79
CA GLU A 38 8.00 1.42 0.36
C GLU A 38 8.14 0.61 1.66
N ALA A 39 7.25 -0.35 1.89
CA ALA A 39 7.31 -1.22 3.07
C ALA A 39 8.62 -2.00 3.12
N ILE A 40 9.02 -2.59 1.99
CA ILE A 40 10.27 -3.35 1.85
C ILE A 40 11.47 -2.43 2.11
N GLN A 41 11.49 -1.24 1.50
CA GLN A 41 12.56 -0.26 1.68
C GLN A 41 12.69 0.18 3.14
N THR A 42 11.57 0.36 3.84
CA THR A 42 11.56 0.74 5.25
C THR A 42 12.16 -0.36 6.12
N VAL A 43 11.81 -1.61 5.87
CA VAL A 43 12.38 -2.76 6.58
C VAL A 43 13.87 -2.91 6.27
N MET A 44 14.28 -2.76 5.00
CA MET A 44 15.71 -2.78 4.62
C MET A 44 16.51 -1.73 5.38
N ARG A 45 16.00 -0.50 5.51
CA ARG A 45 16.64 0.58 6.28
C ARG A 45 16.74 0.25 7.76
N ARG A 46 15.70 -0.33 8.34
CA ARG A 46 15.68 -0.74 9.74
C ARG A 46 16.78 -1.73 10.07
N TYR A 47 17.10 -2.64 9.15
CA TYR A 47 18.13 -3.67 9.33
C TYR A 47 19.48 -3.30 8.70
N GLY A 48 19.65 -2.04 8.27
CA GLY A 48 20.93 -1.53 7.78
C GLY A 48 21.38 -2.09 6.42
N VAL A 49 20.44 -2.60 5.62
CA VAL A 49 20.74 -3.05 4.26
C VAL A 49 21.28 -1.87 3.43
N PRO A 50 22.44 -1.99 2.76
CA PRO A 50 23.02 -0.88 2.02
C PRO A 50 22.20 -0.57 0.75
N HIS A 51 22.11 0.73 0.41
CA HIS A 51 21.48 1.22 -0.82
C HIS A 51 20.08 0.64 -1.13
N PRO A 52 19.12 0.68 -0.17
CA PRO A 52 17.82 0.02 -0.36
C PRO A 52 17.02 0.57 -1.54
N TYR A 53 17.09 1.87 -1.79
CA TYR A 53 16.42 2.49 -2.92
C TYR A 53 16.98 1.99 -4.27
N GLU A 54 18.29 1.95 -4.41
CA GLU A 54 18.97 1.52 -5.64
C GLU A 54 18.69 0.05 -5.95
N GLN A 55 18.67 -0.81 -4.92
CA GLN A 55 18.32 -2.23 -5.06
C GLN A 55 16.88 -2.40 -5.55
N LEU A 56 15.92 -1.72 -4.94
CA LEU A 56 14.51 -1.74 -5.37
C LEU A 56 14.33 -1.14 -6.76
N LYS A 57 15.00 -0.03 -7.06
CA LYS A 57 14.96 0.58 -8.38
C LYS A 57 15.50 -0.35 -9.47
N ALA A 58 16.55 -1.11 -9.18
CA ALA A 58 17.08 -2.11 -10.11
C ALA A 58 16.07 -3.24 -10.36
N LEU A 59 15.33 -3.67 -9.33
CA LEU A 59 14.28 -4.67 -9.43
C LEU A 59 13.12 -4.20 -10.33
N THR A 60 12.75 -2.92 -10.23
CA THR A 60 11.58 -2.36 -10.92
C THR A 60 11.87 -1.87 -12.33
N ARG A 61 13.15 -1.76 -12.72
CA ARG A 61 13.55 -1.25 -14.05
C ARG A 61 13.09 -2.18 -15.17
N GLY A 62 12.12 -1.71 -15.96
CA GLY A 62 11.72 -2.34 -17.22
C GLY A 62 10.82 -3.57 -17.09
N LYS A 63 10.38 -3.91 -15.88
CA LYS A 63 9.42 -4.99 -15.62
C LYS A 63 8.37 -4.51 -14.62
N GLY A 64 7.11 -4.89 -14.82
CA GLY A 64 6.09 -4.74 -13.79
C GLY A 64 6.50 -5.53 -12.54
N ILE A 65 6.16 -5.03 -11.37
CA ILE A 65 6.38 -5.73 -10.10
C ILE A 65 5.27 -6.78 -9.97
N SER A 66 5.67 -8.05 -9.91
CA SER A 66 4.77 -9.16 -9.62
C SER A 66 4.97 -9.69 -8.20
N PRO A 67 3.99 -10.42 -7.64
CA PRO A 67 4.14 -11.09 -6.34
C PRO A 67 5.41 -11.93 -6.26
N GLU A 68 5.67 -12.73 -7.30
CA GLU A 68 6.83 -13.63 -7.38
C GLU A 68 8.13 -12.85 -7.31
N THR A 69 8.23 -11.74 -8.08
CA THR A 69 9.42 -10.88 -8.11
C THR A 69 9.70 -10.28 -6.73
N ILE A 70 8.67 -9.87 -5.99
CA ILE A 70 8.80 -9.36 -4.63
C ILE A 70 9.26 -10.46 -3.68
N HIS A 71 8.64 -11.64 -3.73
CA HIS A 71 8.98 -12.75 -2.85
C HIS A 71 10.41 -13.24 -3.08
N GLU A 72 10.84 -13.36 -4.33
CA GLU A 72 12.23 -13.70 -4.68
C GLU A 72 13.19 -12.64 -4.14
N PHE A 73 12.89 -11.37 -4.33
CA PHE A 73 13.73 -10.28 -3.84
C PHE A 73 13.85 -10.30 -2.30
N VAL A 74 12.73 -10.42 -1.59
CA VAL A 74 12.73 -10.49 -0.12
C VAL A 74 13.54 -11.69 0.38
N ALA A 75 13.49 -12.82 -0.32
CA ALA A 75 14.29 -13.99 0.04
C ALA A 75 15.80 -13.73 -0.04
N THR A 76 16.26 -12.87 -0.96
CA THR A 76 17.68 -12.52 -1.13
C THR A 76 18.20 -11.52 -0.10
N LEU A 77 17.33 -10.84 0.63
CA LEU A 77 17.73 -9.80 1.59
C LEU A 77 18.45 -10.41 2.80
N ASP A 78 19.49 -9.73 3.25
CA ASP A 78 20.20 -10.05 4.51
C ASP A 78 19.49 -9.39 5.70
N ILE A 79 18.33 -9.94 6.06
CA ILE A 79 17.49 -9.51 7.17
C ILE A 79 17.01 -10.74 7.97
N PRO A 80 16.58 -10.58 9.24
CA PRO A 80 16.06 -11.69 10.04
C PRO A 80 14.88 -12.42 9.38
N GLU A 81 14.78 -13.74 9.62
CA GLU A 81 13.76 -14.59 9.00
C GLU A 81 12.33 -14.21 9.40
N ASP A 82 12.13 -13.69 10.61
CA ASP A 82 10.83 -13.16 11.06
C ASP A 82 10.41 -11.92 10.26
N ALA A 83 11.37 -11.06 9.91
CA ALA A 83 11.12 -9.90 9.06
C ALA A 83 10.82 -10.33 7.61
N LYS A 84 11.56 -11.32 7.06
CA LYS A 84 11.26 -11.89 5.74
C LYS A 84 9.85 -12.49 5.71
N ALA A 85 9.51 -13.32 6.70
CA ALA A 85 8.19 -13.94 6.78
C ALA A 85 7.06 -12.90 6.90
N SER A 86 7.31 -11.78 7.57
CA SER A 86 6.35 -10.68 7.66
C SER A 86 6.16 -9.98 6.32
N LEU A 87 7.24 -9.70 5.59
CA LEU A 87 7.18 -9.09 4.26
C LEU A 87 6.53 -10.01 3.22
N GLN A 88 6.78 -11.32 3.28
CA GLN A 88 6.17 -12.29 2.36
C GLN A 88 4.66 -12.47 2.53
N LYS A 89 4.13 -12.18 3.72
CA LYS A 89 2.69 -12.20 3.99
C LYS A 89 1.99 -10.91 3.57
N LEU A 90 2.75 -9.86 3.27
CA LEU A 90 2.20 -8.56 2.95
C LEU A 90 1.64 -8.57 1.53
N THR A 91 0.42 -8.06 1.38
CA THR A 91 -0.22 -7.82 0.08
C THR A 91 -0.63 -6.36 -0.02
N PRO A 92 -0.87 -5.80 -1.23
CA PRO A 92 -1.38 -4.44 -1.35
C PRO A 92 -2.63 -4.18 -0.51
N ALA A 93 -3.55 -5.15 -0.46
CA ALA A 93 -4.78 -5.06 0.32
C ALA A 93 -4.56 -5.07 1.85
N THR A 94 -3.50 -5.71 2.33
CA THR A 94 -3.18 -5.78 3.77
C THR A 94 -2.23 -4.69 4.26
N TYR A 95 -1.63 -3.93 3.34
CA TYR A 95 -0.73 -2.83 3.67
C TYR A 95 -1.50 -1.54 4.02
N ILE A 96 -2.36 -1.61 5.01
CA ILE A 96 -3.23 -0.50 5.46
C ILE A 96 -2.78 0.13 6.79
N GLY A 97 -1.79 -0.45 7.47
CA GLY A 97 -1.31 0.01 8.76
C GLY A 97 -2.45 0.11 9.79
N LEU A 98 -2.59 1.27 10.42
CA LEU A 98 -3.63 1.56 11.41
C LEU A 98 -4.86 2.26 10.80
N ALA A 99 -4.98 2.37 9.48
CA ALA A 99 -6.02 3.17 8.83
C ALA A 99 -7.44 2.74 9.26
N GLU A 100 -7.71 1.43 9.34
CA GLU A 100 -9.02 0.92 9.76
C GLU A 100 -9.35 1.29 11.22
N THR A 101 -8.38 1.18 12.12
CA THR A 101 -8.55 1.52 13.53
C THR A 101 -8.81 3.01 13.68
N LEU A 102 -7.98 3.85 13.05
CA LEU A 102 -8.11 5.30 13.11
C LEU A 102 -9.42 5.80 12.49
N ALA A 103 -9.88 5.18 11.42
CA ALA A 103 -11.16 5.54 10.80
C ALA A 103 -12.38 5.23 11.67
N LYS A 104 -12.27 4.30 12.61
CA LYS A 104 -13.35 3.95 13.56
C LYS A 104 -13.36 4.85 14.81
N GLU A 105 -12.30 5.61 15.05
CA GLU A 105 -12.15 6.51 16.19
C GLU A 105 -12.69 7.93 15.93
N ILE A 106 -13.12 8.21 14.70
CA ILE A 106 -13.72 9.48 14.28
C ILE A 106 -15.24 9.37 14.42
#